data_da820e5d85ae35c845ded0c4202823e7
#
_entry.id   da820e5d85ae35c845ded0c4202823e7
#
_cell.length_a   1.000
_cell.length_b   1.000
_cell.length_c   1.000
_cell.angle_alpha   90.00
_cell.angle_beta   90.00
_cell.angle_gamma   90.00
#
_symmetry.space_group_name_H-M   'P 1'
#
loop_
_entity.id
_entity.type
_entity.pdbx_description
1 polymer ?
#
loop_
_entity_poly.entity_id
_entity_poly.type
_entity_poly.pdbx_seq_one_letter_code
_entity_poly.pdbx_strand_id
1 'polypeptide(L)'
;NEVVQGGTRAILTLADGKVVDLEKTKGGIVEKQSATNIFNQGGNLVYKDSLVQAVEKAVFNKVTVPRGGEFKLTLSDGTVVHLNSETVLSYPVRFAGDTREVELHGEAYFEVAKDAARPFIVKTSHYNIEVLGTRFNVADYDNDMSVHTTLVEGKVAVSGPGVRQRILQPNEQFVLDKNTGKQEIKTVDVSYIVAWKDAGFRFRDVRLEDIMHAIERWYDVTVFYENQEVKDYRFGFNVGRDESIDPIPVSYTHLTLPTNSLV
;
A
#
# COMPACT_ATOMS: atom_id res chain seq x y z
N ASN A 1 27.33 4.17 6.68
CA ASN A 1 26.69 3.12 5.85
C ASN A 1 26.02 3.80 4.66
N GLU A 2 26.23 3.24 3.49
CA GLU A 2 25.59 3.72 2.27
C GLU A 2 24.07 3.48 2.38
N VAL A 3 23.24 4.50 2.10
CA VAL A 3 21.79 4.37 2.12
C VAL A 3 21.38 3.59 0.87
N VAL A 4 20.80 2.42 1.08
CA VAL A 4 20.40 1.52 -0.01
C VAL A 4 18.93 1.80 -0.37
N GLN A 5 18.68 1.97 -1.66
CA GLN A 5 17.32 2.10 -2.19
C GLN A 5 16.47 0.86 -1.92
N GLY A 6 15.17 1.03 -1.87
CA GLY A 6 14.22 -0.06 -1.76
C GLY A 6 14.19 -0.98 -2.99
N GLY A 7 13.47 -2.08 -2.87
CA GLY A 7 13.33 -3.07 -3.94
C GLY A 7 12.18 -4.04 -3.73
N THR A 8 12.07 -5.03 -4.59
CA THR A 8 11.01 -6.04 -4.52
C THR A 8 11.27 -7.00 -3.37
N ARG A 9 10.60 -6.76 -2.22
CA ARG A 9 10.77 -7.54 -0.96
C ARG A 9 9.41 -7.77 -0.32
N ALA A 10 9.12 -9.02 0.03
CA ALA A 10 7.93 -9.35 0.82
C ALA A 10 8.09 -10.69 1.55
N ILE A 11 7.33 -10.84 2.62
CA ILE A 11 7.20 -12.07 3.41
C ILE A 11 5.76 -12.54 3.31
N LEU A 12 5.56 -13.78 2.84
CA LEU A 12 4.27 -14.45 2.83
C LEU A 12 4.12 -15.30 4.09
N THR A 13 3.09 -15.04 4.88
CA THR A 13 2.67 -15.90 5.98
C THR A 13 1.43 -16.66 5.55
N LEU A 14 1.50 -17.99 5.52
CA LEU A 14 0.41 -18.87 5.16
C LEU A 14 -0.53 -19.10 6.36
N ALA A 15 -1.72 -19.61 6.10
CA ALA A 15 -2.74 -19.87 7.12
C ALA A 15 -2.32 -20.86 8.20
N ASP A 16 -1.38 -21.77 7.90
CA ASP A 16 -0.79 -22.71 8.86
C ASP A 16 0.36 -22.11 9.69
N GLY A 17 0.67 -20.83 9.47
CA GLY A 17 1.77 -20.12 10.12
C GLY A 17 3.13 -20.26 9.43
N LYS A 18 3.24 -21.04 8.37
CA LYS A 18 4.49 -21.14 7.59
C LYS A 18 4.84 -19.80 6.98
N VAL A 19 6.09 -19.41 7.10
CA VAL A 19 6.64 -18.13 6.60
C VAL A 19 7.53 -18.39 5.40
N VAL A 20 7.31 -17.66 4.32
CA VAL A 20 8.08 -17.75 3.07
C VAL A 20 8.63 -16.37 2.72
N ASP A 21 9.95 -16.30 2.59
CA ASP A 21 10.66 -15.11 2.10
C ASP A 21 10.57 -15.08 0.56
N LEU A 22 9.80 -14.14 0.02
CA LEU A 22 9.53 -14.06 -1.41
C LEU A 22 10.68 -13.44 -2.20
N GLU A 23 11.60 -12.72 -1.56
CA GLU A 23 12.84 -12.21 -2.18
C GLU A 23 13.77 -13.39 -2.55
N LYS A 24 13.85 -14.39 -1.67
CA LYS A 24 14.69 -15.59 -1.87
C LYS A 24 14.07 -16.64 -2.79
N THR A 25 12.76 -16.57 -3.01
CA THR A 25 12.02 -17.51 -3.85
C THR A 25 12.09 -17.07 -5.30
N LYS A 26 13.08 -17.53 -6.05
CA LYS A 26 13.31 -17.18 -7.46
C LYS A 26 12.40 -18.00 -8.39
N GLY A 27 11.11 -17.64 -8.46
CA GLY A 27 10.16 -18.19 -9.42
C GLY A 27 9.65 -19.60 -9.07
N GLY A 28 8.53 -19.99 -9.70
CA GLY A 28 7.92 -21.31 -9.54
C GLY A 28 6.79 -21.35 -8.50
N ILE A 29 6.39 -22.58 -8.14
CA ILE A 29 5.35 -22.81 -7.13
C ILE A 29 5.93 -22.55 -5.75
N VAL A 30 5.35 -21.59 -5.04
CA VAL A 30 5.71 -21.27 -3.65
C VAL A 30 5.03 -22.24 -2.70
N GLU A 31 3.73 -22.51 -2.92
CA GLU A 31 2.92 -23.39 -2.10
C GLU A 31 1.65 -23.80 -2.84
N LYS A 32 0.99 -24.86 -2.33
CA LYS A 32 -0.32 -25.32 -2.78
C LYS A 32 -1.27 -25.38 -1.58
N GLN A 33 -2.31 -24.57 -1.59
CA GLN A 33 -3.31 -24.50 -0.52
C GLN A 33 -4.71 -24.67 -1.09
N SER A 34 -5.52 -25.58 -0.51
CA SER A 34 -6.96 -25.71 -0.81
C SER A 34 -7.29 -25.69 -2.32
N ALA A 35 -6.60 -26.46 -3.12
CA ALA A 35 -6.74 -26.51 -4.60
C ALA A 35 -6.34 -25.19 -5.33
N THR A 36 -5.64 -24.28 -4.67
CA THR A 36 -5.04 -23.08 -5.27
C THR A 36 -3.52 -23.23 -5.28
N ASN A 37 -2.91 -23.02 -6.44
CA ASN A 37 -1.47 -22.95 -6.58
C ASN A 37 -1.01 -21.48 -6.41
N ILE A 38 -0.01 -21.29 -5.58
CA ILE A 38 0.60 -19.99 -5.32
C ILE A 38 1.94 -19.95 -6.04
N PHE A 39 2.10 -19.01 -6.97
CA PHE A 39 3.31 -18.85 -7.77
C PHE A 39 4.00 -17.54 -7.46
N ASN A 40 5.33 -17.55 -7.36
CA ASN A 40 6.12 -16.32 -7.46
C ASN A 40 6.63 -16.20 -8.91
N GLN A 41 6.20 -15.17 -9.62
CA GLN A 41 6.55 -14.91 -11.01
C GLN A 41 7.30 -13.55 -11.09
N GLY A 42 8.62 -13.58 -10.86
CA GLY A 42 9.46 -12.39 -10.99
C GLY A 42 9.06 -11.22 -10.08
N GLY A 43 8.76 -11.50 -8.79
CA GLY A 43 8.33 -10.49 -7.83
C GLY A 43 6.83 -10.19 -7.86
N ASN A 44 6.03 -11.01 -8.57
CA ASN A 44 4.57 -11.00 -8.50
C ASN A 44 4.08 -12.33 -7.94
N LEU A 45 3.36 -12.29 -6.83
CA LEU A 45 2.71 -13.47 -6.26
C LEU A 45 1.34 -13.66 -6.92
N VAL A 46 1.11 -14.82 -7.52
CA VAL A 46 -0.08 -15.11 -8.32
C VAL A 46 -0.81 -16.32 -7.77
N TYR A 47 -2.10 -16.16 -7.46
CA TYR A 47 -3.00 -17.21 -7.03
C TYR A 47 -3.77 -17.75 -8.22
N LYS A 48 -3.62 -19.06 -8.49
CA LYS A 48 -4.33 -19.75 -9.58
C LYS A 48 -5.06 -20.96 -9.05
N ASP A 49 -6.37 -20.98 -9.21
CA ASP A 49 -7.19 -22.12 -8.86
C ASP A 49 -6.90 -23.31 -9.79
N SER A 50 -6.75 -24.50 -9.20
CA SER A 50 -6.53 -25.74 -9.94
C SER A 50 -7.83 -26.53 -10.21
N LEU A 51 -8.87 -26.33 -9.40
CA LEU A 51 -10.18 -27.00 -9.52
C LEU A 51 -11.29 -26.11 -8.97
N VAL A 52 -12.49 -26.25 -9.55
CA VAL A 52 -13.71 -25.61 -9.05
C VAL A 52 -14.32 -26.51 -7.95
N GLN A 53 -13.79 -26.41 -6.73
CA GLN A 53 -14.41 -27.05 -5.56
C GLN A 53 -14.94 -25.96 -4.63
N ALA A 54 -16.09 -26.23 -4.01
CA ALA A 54 -16.62 -25.35 -2.97
C ALA A 54 -15.63 -25.27 -1.80
N VAL A 55 -15.33 -24.07 -1.33
CA VAL A 55 -14.47 -23.84 -0.17
C VAL A 55 -15.35 -23.79 1.07
N GLU A 56 -15.25 -24.78 1.95
CA GLU A 56 -16.06 -24.84 3.18
C GLU A 56 -15.64 -23.80 4.23
N LYS A 57 -14.37 -23.39 4.24
CA LYS A 57 -13.83 -22.34 5.13
C LYS A 57 -12.85 -21.46 4.39
N ALA A 58 -12.94 -20.16 4.60
CA ALA A 58 -11.96 -19.21 4.08
C ALA A 58 -10.61 -19.44 4.77
N VAL A 59 -9.57 -19.66 3.98
CA VAL A 59 -8.18 -19.79 4.39
C VAL A 59 -7.50 -18.47 4.09
N PHE A 60 -6.93 -17.81 5.09
CA PHE A 60 -6.32 -16.49 4.94
C PHE A 60 -4.80 -16.57 4.92
N ASN A 61 -4.22 -15.84 4.01
CA ASN A 61 -2.79 -15.56 3.96
C ASN A 61 -2.52 -14.08 4.24
N LYS A 62 -1.29 -13.79 4.60
CA LYS A 62 -0.83 -12.43 4.87
C LYS A 62 0.46 -12.17 4.12
N VAL A 63 0.52 -11.09 3.34
CA VAL A 63 1.76 -10.55 2.77
C VAL A 63 2.17 -9.35 3.60
N THR A 64 3.43 -9.34 4.04
CA THR A 64 4.06 -8.23 4.74
C THR A 64 5.20 -7.70 3.88
N VAL A 65 5.12 -6.44 3.50
CA VAL A 65 6.19 -5.70 2.82
C VAL A 65 6.96 -4.91 3.87
N PRO A 66 8.24 -5.18 4.10
CA PRO A 66 9.05 -4.44 5.06
C PRO A 66 9.37 -3.02 4.56
N ARG A 67 10.00 -2.22 5.39
CA ARG A 67 10.65 -0.98 4.97
C ARG A 67 11.68 -1.30 3.89
N GLY A 68 11.88 -0.40 2.95
CA GLY A 68 12.72 -0.63 1.77
C GLY A 68 12.14 -1.69 0.82
N GLY A 69 10.85 -2.03 0.92
CA GLY A 69 10.19 -3.02 0.08
C GLY A 69 9.05 -2.43 -0.75
N GLU A 70 8.78 -3.06 -1.86
CA GLU A 70 7.51 -2.99 -2.59
C GLU A 70 7.19 -4.37 -3.14
N PHE A 71 5.91 -4.67 -3.36
CA PHE A 71 5.54 -5.98 -3.86
C PHE A 71 4.25 -5.94 -4.69
N LYS A 72 4.15 -6.87 -5.65
CA LYS A 72 2.96 -7.04 -6.48
C LYS A 72 2.28 -8.37 -6.18
N LEU A 73 0.96 -8.35 -6.08
CA LEU A 73 0.12 -9.51 -5.77
C LEU A 73 -1.05 -9.57 -6.74
N THR A 74 -1.31 -10.77 -7.30
CA THR A 74 -2.53 -11.05 -8.06
C THR A 74 -3.37 -12.04 -7.28
N LEU A 75 -4.53 -11.60 -6.81
CA LEU A 75 -5.49 -12.38 -6.03
C LEU A 75 -6.22 -13.41 -6.90
N SER A 76 -6.93 -14.34 -6.27
CA SER A 76 -7.64 -15.44 -6.97
C SER A 76 -8.78 -15.00 -7.89
N ASP A 77 -9.33 -13.79 -7.67
CA ASP A 77 -10.34 -13.18 -8.54
C ASP A 77 -9.76 -12.40 -9.73
N GLY A 78 -8.42 -12.34 -9.83
CA GLY A 78 -7.69 -11.57 -10.84
C GLY A 78 -7.44 -10.11 -10.45
N THR A 79 -7.87 -9.68 -9.27
CA THR A 79 -7.52 -8.35 -8.73
C THR A 79 -6.01 -8.23 -8.55
N VAL A 80 -5.42 -7.15 -9.05
CA VAL A 80 -4.00 -6.84 -8.90
C VAL A 80 -3.84 -5.80 -7.81
N VAL A 81 -2.91 -6.05 -6.88
CA VAL A 81 -2.59 -5.17 -5.77
C VAL A 81 -1.10 -4.85 -5.80
N HIS A 82 -0.75 -3.58 -5.84
CA HIS A 82 0.60 -3.11 -5.59
C HIS A 82 0.68 -2.68 -4.12
N LEU A 83 1.65 -3.20 -3.39
CA LEU A 83 1.89 -2.94 -1.98
C LEU A 83 3.13 -2.09 -1.83
N ASN A 84 3.02 -0.95 -1.14
CA ASN A 84 4.14 -0.07 -0.84
C ASN A 84 4.91 -0.55 0.40
N SER A 85 6.01 0.11 0.71
CA SER A 85 6.82 -0.17 1.90
C SER A 85 6.00 -0.11 3.19
N GLU A 86 6.37 -0.93 4.19
CA GLU A 86 5.74 -0.97 5.51
C GLU A 86 4.24 -1.29 5.45
N THR A 87 3.85 -2.22 4.55
CA THR A 87 2.45 -2.56 4.28
C THR A 87 2.17 -4.02 4.59
N VAL A 88 1.00 -4.26 5.18
CA VAL A 88 0.45 -5.59 5.45
C VAL A 88 -0.90 -5.73 4.76
N LEU A 89 -1.06 -6.80 3.98
CA LEU A 89 -2.33 -7.19 3.38
C LEU A 89 -2.71 -8.60 3.83
N SER A 90 -3.88 -8.74 4.46
CA SER A 90 -4.50 -10.03 4.78
C SER A 90 -5.64 -10.30 3.80
N TYR A 91 -5.67 -11.48 3.22
CA TYR A 91 -6.65 -11.83 2.18
C TYR A 91 -6.91 -13.33 2.17
N PRO A 92 -8.11 -13.76 1.72
CA PRO A 92 -8.41 -15.18 1.57
C PRO A 92 -7.68 -15.75 0.35
N VAL A 93 -7.21 -17.01 0.45
CA VAL A 93 -6.64 -17.77 -0.68
C VAL A 93 -7.62 -17.82 -1.85
N ARG A 94 -8.92 -17.93 -1.53
CA ARG A 94 -10.05 -17.83 -2.47
C ARG A 94 -11.19 -17.03 -1.86
N PHE A 95 -11.80 -16.18 -2.65
CA PHE A 95 -13.01 -15.48 -2.24
C PHE A 95 -14.22 -16.41 -2.31
N ALA A 96 -14.81 -16.68 -1.13
CA ALA A 96 -16.03 -17.45 -0.97
C ALA A 96 -17.16 -16.51 -0.52
N GLY A 97 -18.40 -16.78 -0.95
CA GLY A 97 -19.56 -15.98 -0.56
C GLY A 97 -19.82 -14.78 -1.48
N ASP A 98 -20.64 -13.86 -0.97
CA ASP A 98 -21.24 -12.75 -1.74
C ASP A 98 -20.35 -11.50 -1.76
N THR A 99 -19.22 -11.49 -1.05
CA THR A 99 -18.25 -10.39 -1.01
C THR A 99 -16.83 -10.89 -1.21
N ARG A 100 -15.95 -9.98 -1.62
CA ARG A 100 -14.48 -10.18 -1.74
C ARG A 100 -13.79 -9.24 -0.76
N GLU A 101 -13.38 -9.75 0.39
CA GLU A 101 -12.87 -8.93 1.48
C GLU A 101 -11.38 -9.13 1.68
N VAL A 102 -10.66 -8.01 1.89
CA VAL A 102 -9.26 -7.96 2.28
C VAL A 102 -9.07 -6.95 3.41
N GLU A 103 -8.01 -7.12 4.21
CA GLU A 103 -7.64 -6.18 5.27
C GLU A 103 -6.30 -5.56 4.94
N LEU A 104 -6.23 -4.22 4.97
CA LEU A 104 -5.05 -3.44 4.65
C LEU A 104 -4.59 -2.63 5.85
N HIS A 105 -3.28 -2.65 6.08
CA HIS A 105 -2.54 -1.74 6.94
C HIS A 105 -1.33 -1.23 6.15
N GLY A 106 -1.15 0.08 6.03
CA GLY A 106 -0.15 0.70 5.17
C GLY A 106 -0.73 1.23 3.86
N GLU A 107 -0.01 1.13 2.74
CA GLU A 107 -0.44 1.70 1.47
C GLU A 107 -0.48 0.67 0.35
N ALA A 108 -1.61 0.66 -0.38
CA ALA A 108 -1.78 -0.18 -1.55
C ALA A 108 -2.57 0.50 -2.67
N TYR A 109 -2.15 0.19 -3.90
CA TYR A 109 -2.90 0.52 -5.10
C TYR A 109 -3.59 -0.73 -5.64
N PHE A 110 -4.90 -0.63 -5.85
CA PHE A 110 -5.76 -1.72 -6.27
C PHE A 110 -6.23 -1.52 -7.72
N GLU A 111 -6.11 -2.57 -8.52
CA GLU A 111 -6.77 -2.74 -9.81
C GLU A 111 -7.77 -3.89 -9.67
N VAL A 112 -8.97 -3.55 -9.20
CA VAL A 112 -9.97 -4.56 -8.85
C VAL A 112 -10.64 -5.13 -10.09
N ALA A 113 -10.67 -6.47 -10.18
CA ALA A 113 -11.41 -7.18 -11.23
C ALA A 113 -12.91 -6.86 -11.16
N LYS A 114 -13.52 -6.58 -12.32
CA LYS A 114 -14.95 -6.23 -12.40
C LYS A 114 -15.82 -7.43 -12.05
N ASP A 115 -16.62 -7.27 -10.99
CA ASP A 115 -17.65 -8.22 -10.58
C ASP A 115 -18.76 -7.45 -9.86
N ALA A 116 -19.85 -7.17 -10.57
CA ALA A 116 -20.98 -6.42 -10.03
C ALA A 116 -21.83 -7.21 -9.03
N ALA A 117 -21.74 -8.55 -9.06
CA ALA A 117 -22.49 -9.41 -8.17
C ALA A 117 -21.82 -9.58 -6.79
N ARG A 118 -20.50 -9.41 -6.73
CA ARG A 118 -19.70 -9.58 -5.50
C ARG A 118 -18.82 -8.35 -5.27
N PRO A 119 -19.26 -7.41 -4.44
CA PRO A 119 -18.45 -6.24 -4.07
C PRO A 119 -17.08 -6.64 -3.53
N PHE A 120 -16.05 -5.84 -3.87
CA PHE A 120 -14.73 -5.94 -3.27
C PHE A 120 -14.60 -4.92 -2.15
N ILE A 121 -14.24 -5.39 -0.96
CA ILE A 121 -14.19 -4.58 0.25
C ILE A 121 -12.77 -4.56 0.80
N VAL A 122 -12.16 -3.38 0.88
CA VAL A 122 -10.92 -3.16 1.61
C VAL A 122 -11.27 -2.65 3.00
N LYS A 123 -10.92 -3.41 4.03
CA LYS A 123 -11.05 -3.00 5.43
C LYS A 123 -9.74 -2.37 5.88
N THR A 124 -9.83 -1.16 6.42
CA THR A 124 -8.72 -0.49 7.11
C THR A 124 -9.03 -0.39 8.60
N SER A 125 -8.12 0.13 9.39
CA SER A 125 -8.35 0.34 10.83
C SER A 125 -9.43 1.40 11.11
N HIS A 126 -9.76 2.24 10.12
CA HIS A 126 -10.60 3.42 10.30
C HIS A 126 -11.94 3.35 9.57
N TYR A 127 -11.97 2.75 8.38
CA TYR A 127 -13.18 2.65 7.56
C TYR A 127 -13.05 1.56 6.49
N ASN A 128 -14.15 1.24 5.86
CA ASN A 128 -14.24 0.29 4.75
C ASN A 128 -14.36 1.01 3.41
N ILE A 129 -13.75 0.44 2.38
CA ILE A 129 -13.82 0.89 0.99
C ILE A 129 -14.49 -0.22 0.18
N GLU A 130 -15.61 0.09 -0.47
CA GLU A 130 -16.36 -0.85 -1.29
C GLU A 130 -16.35 -0.44 -2.75
N VAL A 131 -16.05 -1.41 -3.65
CA VAL A 131 -15.96 -1.21 -5.09
C VAL A 131 -16.47 -2.42 -5.87
N LEU A 132 -16.82 -2.22 -7.15
CA LEU A 132 -17.30 -3.30 -8.05
C LEU A 132 -16.32 -3.61 -9.21
N GLY A 133 -15.25 -2.82 -9.36
CA GLY A 133 -14.28 -2.95 -10.46
C GLY A 133 -13.67 -1.58 -10.75
N THR A 134 -12.65 -1.21 -10.00
CA THR A 134 -12.20 0.16 -9.77
C THR A 134 -10.69 0.18 -9.61
N ARG A 135 -10.04 1.29 -10.00
CA ARG A 135 -8.65 1.58 -9.72
C ARG A 135 -8.56 2.68 -8.68
N PHE A 136 -7.91 2.42 -7.56
CA PHE A 136 -7.81 3.37 -6.45
C PHE A 136 -6.59 3.09 -5.57
N ASN A 137 -6.15 4.11 -4.83
CA ASN A 137 -5.09 4.03 -3.84
C ASN A 137 -5.66 4.21 -2.43
N VAL A 138 -5.16 3.46 -1.49
CA VAL A 138 -5.47 3.60 -0.05
C VAL A 138 -4.16 3.72 0.70
N ALA A 139 -4.06 4.72 1.61
CA ALA A 139 -2.94 4.87 2.53
C ALA A 139 -3.46 5.03 3.96
N ASP A 140 -3.14 4.06 4.83
CA ASP A 140 -3.48 4.02 6.27
C ASP A 140 -2.26 3.54 7.07
N TYR A 141 -1.24 4.40 7.19
CA TYR A 141 -0.06 4.15 8.03
C TYR A 141 -0.27 4.70 9.43
N ASP A 142 0.17 3.98 10.46
CA ASP A 142 -0.02 4.38 11.87
C ASP A 142 0.60 5.74 12.19
N ASN A 143 1.77 6.04 11.65
CA ASN A 143 2.53 7.26 11.90
C ASN A 143 2.10 8.46 11.03
N ASP A 144 1.19 8.28 10.07
CA ASP A 144 0.63 9.38 9.30
C ASP A 144 -0.59 9.99 10.03
N MET A 145 -0.76 11.30 9.94
CA MET A 145 -1.85 12.02 10.61
C MET A 145 -3.23 11.74 10.00
N SER A 146 -3.28 11.23 8.78
CA SER A 146 -4.52 11.03 8.04
C SER A 146 -4.55 9.71 7.28
N VAL A 147 -5.77 9.20 7.09
CA VAL A 147 -6.04 8.09 6.17
C VAL A 147 -6.56 8.66 4.86
N HIS A 148 -6.08 8.13 3.74
CA HIS A 148 -6.42 8.61 2.41
C HIS A 148 -6.97 7.49 1.54
N THR A 149 -8.09 7.75 0.83
CA THR A 149 -8.56 6.92 -0.29
C THR A 149 -8.71 7.77 -1.53
N THR A 150 -7.98 7.46 -2.59
CA THR A 150 -7.94 8.24 -3.84
C THR A 150 -8.48 7.41 -4.99
N LEU A 151 -9.50 7.91 -5.67
CA LEU A 151 -10.10 7.24 -6.82
C LEU A 151 -9.42 7.66 -8.12
N VAL A 152 -8.93 6.66 -8.88
CA VAL A 152 -8.33 6.86 -10.21
C VAL A 152 -9.35 6.60 -11.32
N GLU A 153 -10.05 5.45 -11.27
CA GLU A 153 -11.03 5.04 -12.28
C GLU A 153 -12.17 4.25 -11.65
N GLY A 154 -13.41 4.51 -12.06
CA GLY A 154 -14.60 3.80 -11.60
C GLY A 154 -15.37 4.54 -10.52
N LYS A 155 -15.73 3.85 -9.45
CA LYS A 155 -16.48 4.40 -8.31
C LYS A 155 -16.04 3.74 -7.02
N VAL A 156 -15.90 4.52 -5.97
CA VAL A 156 -15.54 4.08 -4.61
C VAL A 156 -16.62 4.53 -3.64
N ALA A 157 -17.12 3.63 -2.79
CA ALA A 157 -17.91 3.98 -1.62
C ALA A 157 -17.03 3.81 -0.36
N VAL A 158 -16.95 4.86 0.46
CA VAL A 158 -16.26 4.85 1.77
C VAL A 158 -17.32 4.86 2.86
N SER A 159 -17.21 3.98 3.86
CA SER A 159 -18.15 3.93 5.00
C SER A 159 -17.52 3.23 6.19
N GLY A 160 -18.01 3.49 7.41
CA GLY A 160 -17.52 2.82 8.61
C GLY A 160 -17.99 3.48 9.89
N PRO A 161 -17.54 2.98 11.06
CA PRO A 161 -17.84 3.59 12.35
C PRO A 161 -17.36 5.05 12.37
N GLY A 162 -18.27 6.01 12.64
CA GLY A 162 -17.95 7.43 12.65
C GLY A 162 -17.72 8.07 11.26
N VAL A 163 -17.76 7.28 10.19
CA VAL A 163 -17.60 7.76 8.82
C VAL A 163 -18.96 7.68 8.09
N ARG A 164 -19.49 8.84 7.69
CA ARG A 164 -20.67 8.87 6.84
C ARG A 164 -20.33 8.28 5.48
N GLN A 165 -21.25 7.50 4.93
CA GLN A 165 -21.07 6.99 3.58
C GLN A 165 -20.81 8.13 2.58
N ARG A 166 -19.71 8.00 1.83
CA ARG A 166 -19.29 8.91 0.77
C ARG A 166 -19.03 8.12 -0.49
N ILE A 167 -19.38 8.71 -1.63
CA ILE A 167 -19.09 8.16 -2.95
C ILE A 167 -18.12 9.10 -3.63
N LEU A 168 -16.96 8.57 -4.04
CA LEU A 168 -15.94 9.31 -4.77
C LEU A 168 -16.13 9.19 -6.27
N GLN A 169 -15.81 10.28 -6.96
CA GLN A 169 -15.64 10.36 -8.40
C GLN A 169 -14.14 10.30 -8.77
N PRO A 170 -13.77 9.97 -10.01
CA PRO A 170 -12.39 10.01 -10.46
C PRO A 170 -11.71 11.34 -10.15
N ASN A 171 -10.45 11.27 -9.68
CA ASN A 171 -9.63 12.39 -9.18
C ASN A 171 -10.10 12.98 -7.84
N GLU A 172 -11.00 12.32 -7.13
CA GLU A 172 -11.33 12.67 -5.76
C GLU A 172 -10.55 11.82 -4.76
N GLN A 173 -10.17 12.46 -3.66
CA GLN A 173 -9.54 11.85 -2.50
C GLN A 173 -10.39 12.11 -1.26
N PHE A 174 -10.80 11.04 -0.58
CA PHE A 174 -11.33 11.11 0.77
C PHE A 174 -10.16 11.14 1.76
N VAL A 175 -10.24 12.06 2.71
CA VAL A 175 -9.25 12.25 3.78
C VAL A 175 -9.97 12.17 5.12
N LEU A 176 -9.47 11.33 6.01
CA LEU A 176 -9.86 11.26 7.41
C LEU A 176 -8.67 11.65 8.28
N ASP A 177 -8.76 12.77 8.98
CA ASP A 177 -7.79 13.16 10.01
C ASP A 177 -7.99 12.28 11.26
N LYS A 178 -6.96 11.56 11.65
CA LYS A 178 -7.02 10.57 12.74
C LYS A 178 -7.17 11.21 14.13
N ASN A 179 -6.65 12.42 14.30
CA ASN A 179 -6.65 13.11 15.59
C ASN A 179 -7.98 13.81 15.86
N THR A 180 -8.55 14.42 14.81
CA THR A 180 -9.76 15.24 14.95
C THR A 180 -11.02 14.53 14.49
N GLY A 181 -10.91 13.44 13.71
CA GLY A 181 -12.02 12.77 13.05
C GLY A 181 -12.63 13.60 11.91
N LYS A 182 -11.99 14.71 11.49
CA LYS A 182 -12.45 15.53 10.37
C LYS A 182 -12.39 14.74 9.07
N GLN A 183 -13.46 14.84 8.29
CA GLN A 183 -13.61 14.17 7.00
C GLN A 183 -13.73 15.21 5.90
N GLU A 184 -12.98 14.99 4.83
CA GLU A 184 -12.95 15.89 3.68
C GLU A 184 -12.87 15.09 2.37
N ILE A 185 -13.52 15.60 1.31
CA ILE A 185 -13.29 15.14 -0.07
C ILE A 185 -12.66 16.31 -0.82
N LYS A 186 -11.54 16.07 -1.47
CA LYS A 186 -10.84 17.06 -2.27
C LYS A 186 -10.48 16.52 -3.65
N THR A 187 -10.45 17.38 -4.65
CA THR A 187 -9.93 17.04 -5.97
C THR A 187 -8.42 17.04 -5.95
N VAL A 188 -7.80 16.01 -6.51
CA VAL A 188 -6.36 15.82 -6.55
C VAL A 188 -5.88 15.43 -7.94
N ASP A 189 -4.62 15.70 -8.23
CA ASP A 189 -3.93 15.11 -9.37
C ASP A 189 -3.42 13.71 -8.98
N VAL A 190 -4.13 12.68 -9.43
CA VAL A 190 -3.83 11.29 -9.07
C VAL A 190 -2.43 10.85 -9.48
N SER A 191 -1.83 11.50 -10.50
CA SER A 191 -0.47 11.16 -10.95
C SER A 191 0.60 11.36 -9.87
N TYR A 192 0.36 12.25 -8.92
CA TYR A 192 1.23 12.44 -7.76
C TYR A 192 1.02 11.35 -6.70
N ILE A 193 -0.23 10.95 -6.50
CA ILE A 193 -0.59 9.97 -5.45
C ILE A 193 -0.11 8.57 -5.81
N VAL A 194 -0.20 8.18 -7.09
CA VAL A 194 0.13 6.82 -7.55
C VAL A 194 1.54 6.70 -8.13
N ALA A 195 2.34 7.78 -8.09
CA ALA A 195 3.69 7.79 -8.66
C ALA A 195 4.62 6.72 -8.09
N TRP A 196 4.41 6.39 -6.81
CA TRP A 196 5.21 5.41 -6.09
C TRP A 196 5.22 4.02 -6.74
N LYS A 197 4.10 3.56 -7.31
CA LYS A 197 4.02 2.26 -7.99
C LYS A 197 4.75 2.23 -9.34
N ASP A 198 5.08 3.39 -9.90
CA ASP A 198 5.81 3.58 -11.16
C ASP A 198 7.24 4.10 -10.88
N ALA A 199 7.83 3.69 -9.76
CA ALA A 199 9.17 4.03 -9.31
C ALA A 199 9.46 5.54 -9.22
N GLY A 200 8.47 6.36 -8.79
CA GLY A 200 8.61 7.80 -8.66
C GLY A 200 8.23 8.35 -7.29
N PHE A 201 8.98 9.33 -6.81
CA PHE A 201 8.55 10.26 -5.77
C PHE A 201 8.09 11.55 -6.43
N ARG A 202 6.79 11.84 -6.32
CA ARG A 202 6.19 13.06 -6.85
C ARG A 202 5.38 13.72 -5.76
N PHE A 203 5.85 14.89 -5.35
CA PHE A 203 5.18 15.68 -4.31
C PHE A 203 4.85 17.07 -4.87
N ARG A 204 3.68 17.60 -4.51
CA ARG A 204 3.25 18.96 -4.83
C ARG A 204 2.52 19.53 -3.63
N ASP A 205 3.08 20.55 -3.00
CA ASP A 205 2.52 21.20 -1.82
C ASP A 205 2.21 20.23 -0.68
N VAL A 206 3.18 19.35 -0.35
CA VAL A 206 3.09 18.33 0.70
C VAL A 206 3.94 18.76 1.89
N ARG A 207 3.48 18.49 3.10
CA ARG A 207 4.24 18.77 4.33
C ARG A 207 5.55 17.99 4.34
N LEU A 208 6.62 18.61 4.84
CA LEU A 208 7.92 17.97 4.92
C LEU A 208 7.87 16.66 5.71
N GLU A 209 7.14 16.62 6.82
CA GLU A 209 7.00 15.41 7.62
C GLU A 209 6.41 14.25 6.81
N ASP A 210 5.36 14.49 6.02
CA ASP A 210 4.72 13.47 5.19
C ASP A 210 5.65 12.99 4.06
N ILE A 211 6.45 13.90 3.50
CA ILE A 211 7.49 13.56 2.52
C ILE A 211 8.56 12.68 3.16
N MET A 212 9.03 13.08 4.35
CA MET A 212 10.08 12.33 5.04
C MET A 212 9.61 10.94 5.47
N HIS A 213 8.35 10.76 5.89
CA HIS A 213 7.79 9.45 6.15
C HIS A 213 7.83 8.53 4.91
N ALA A 214 7.53 9.06 3.71
CA ALA A 214 7.63 8.27 2.48
C ALA A 214 9.10 7.89 2.17
N ILE A 215 10.04 8.79 2.40
CA ILE A 215 11.48 8.56 2.24
C ILE A 215 11.99 7.54 3.25
N GLU A 216 11.64 7.69 4.53
CA GLU A 216 12.00 6.76 5.61
C GLU A 216 11.56 5.33 5.29
N ARG A 217 10.31 5.18 4.79
CA ARG A 217 9.76 3.86 4.43
C ARG A 217 10.51 3.22 3.27
N TRP A 218 10.88 3.99 2.24
CA TRP A 218 11.52 3.45 1.04
C TRP A 218 13.00 3.17 1.20
N TYR A 219 13.73 4.05 1.87
CA TYR A 219 15.18 3.90 2.05
C TYR A 219 15.56 3.21 3.37
N ASP A 220 14.58 2.83 4.19
CA ASP A 220 14.78 2.26 5.53
C ASP A 220 15.72 3.09 6.40
N VAL A 221 15.45 4.38 6.42
CA VAL A 221 16.20 5.37 7.23
C VAL A 221 15.28 5.97 8.30
N THR A 222 15.87 6.66 9.27
CA THR A 222 15.13 7.43 10.28
C THR A 222 15.53 8.89 10.16
N VAL A 223 14.55 9.78 10.10
CA VAL A 223 14.76 11.23 9.99
C VAL A 223 14.60 11.89 11.36
N PHE A 224 15.56 12.71 11.72
CA PHE A 224 15.51 13.52 12.93
C PHE A 224 15.43 15.01 12.58
N TYR A 225 14.55 15.72 13.26
CA TYR A 225 14.34 17.14 13.06
C TYR A 225 15.00 17.93 14.21
N GLU A 226 16.03 18.72 13.89
CA GLU A 226 16.64 19.65 14.85
C GLU A 226 15.65 20.77 15.23
N ASN A 227 14.84 21.22 14.27
CA ASN A 227 13.75 22.17 14.48
C ASN A 227 12.41 21.53 14.11
N GLN A 228 11.49 21.44 15.07
CA GLN A 228 10.18 20.82 14.86
C GLN A 228 9.26 21.63 13.93
N GLU A 229 9.47 22.96 13.84
CA GLU A 229 8.65 23.85 13.01
C GLU A 229 8.78 23.54 11.51
N VAL A 230 9.91 22.99 11.06
CA VAL A 230 10.15 22.67 9.65
C VAL A 230 9.23 21.56 9.14
N LYS A 231 8.68 20.73 10.02
CA LYS A 231 7.76 19.63 9.67
C LYS A 231 6.55 20.09 8.88
N ASP A 232 6.06 21.29 9.17
CA ASP A 232 4.87 21.88 8.55
C ASP A 232 5.16 22.64 7.25
N TYR A 233 6.44 22.83 6.90
CA TYR A 233 6.81 23.46 5.63
C TYR A 233 6.37 22.57 4.47
N ARG A 234 5.94 23.21 3.38
CA ARG A 234 5.41 22.50 2.22
C ARG A 234 6.37 22.55 1.06
N PHE A 235 6.56 21.41 0.43
CA PHE A 235 7.49 21.24 -0.69
C PHE A 235 6.86 20.49 -1.84
N GLY A 236 7.51 20.63 -3.01
CA GLY A 236 7.19 19.87 -4.19
C GLY A 236 8.47 19.50 -4.94
N PHE A 237 8.60 18.24 -5.31
CA PHE A 237 9.67 17.76 -6.19
C PHE A 237 9.24 16.48 -6.91
N ASN A 238 10.04 16.10 -7.92
CA ASN A 238 9.83 14.89 -8.71
C ASN A 238 11.19 14.23 -8.96
N VAL A 239 11.39 13.03 -8.38
CA VAL A 239 12.62 12.23 -8.53
C VAL A 239 12.27 10.76 -8.69
N GLY A 240 13.14 9.98 -9.31
CA GLY A 240 13.04 8.53 -9.38
C GLY A 240 13.28 7.89 -8.01
N ARG A 241 12.59 6.82 -7.71
CA ARG A 241 12.84 6.00 -6.49
C ARG A 241 14.09 5.12 -6.64
N ASP A 242 14.59 4.96 -7.86
CA ASP A 242 15.82 4.27 -8.22
C ASP A 242 17.06 5.18 -8.15
N GLU A 243 16.88 6.47 -7.91
CA GLU A 243 17.98 7.40 -7.69
C GLU A 243 18.52 7.26 -6.26
N SER A 244 19.83 7.53 -6.09
CA SER A 244 20.43 7.67 -4.77
C SER A 244 19.75 8.80 -4.01
N ILE A 245 19.68 8.69 -2.67
CA ILE A 245 19.11 9.75 -1.82
C ILE A 245 19.95 11.05 -1.86
N ASP A 246 21.19 10.98 -2.30
CA ASP A 246 22.11 12.12 -2.38
C ASP A 246 21.63 13.29 -3.27
N PRO A 247 20.91 13.06 -4.40
CA PRO A 247 20.35 14.16 -5.17
C PRO A 247 19.03 14.70 -4.64
N ILE A 248 18.40 14.09 -3.63
CA ILE A 248 17.29 14.76 -2.94
C ILE A 248 17.91 15.98 -2.26
N PRO A 249 17.74 17.21 -2.82
CA PRO A 249 18.59 18.31 -2.42
C PRO A 249 18.34 18.64 -0.97
N VAL A 250 19.30 18.24 -0.13
CA VAL A 250 19.60 18.83 1.17
C VAL A 250 20.12 20.26 0.97
N SER A 251 19.73 20.93 -0.12
CA SER A 251 20.09 22.31 -0.37
C SER A 251 19.31 23.31 0.47
N TYR A 252 18.51 22.81 1.41
CA TYR A 252 17.98 23.60 2.50
C TYR A 252 18.78 23.27 3.76
N THR A 253 19.80 24.05 3.99
CA THR A 253 20.68 24.08 5.16
C THR A 253 19.97 23.59 6.42
N HIS A 254 20.49 22.50 7.02
CA HIS A 254 20.17 21.88 8.32
C HIS A 254 19.25 20.64 8.35
N LEU A 255 19.12 19.88 7.27
CA LEU A 255 18.66 18.51 7.37
C LEU A 255 19.89 17.58 7.28
N THR A 256 20.41 17.12 8.39
CA THR A 256 21.39 16.06 8.42
C THR A 256 20.66 14.72 8.52
N LEU A 257 20.80 13.85 7.51
CA LEU A 257 20.44 12.45 7.65
C LEU A 257 21.53 11.79 8.53
N PRO A 258 21.20 11.24 9.71
CA PRO A 258 22.20 10.53 10.48
C PRO A 258 22.54 9.25 9.73
N THR A 259 23.78 9.14 9.29
CA THR A 259 24.40 7.83 9.02
C THR A 259 24.30 7.02 10.31
N ASN A 260 23.73 5.80 10.24
CA ASN A 260 23.61 4.88 11.37
C ASN A 260 24.89 4.87 12.20
N SER A 261 24.90 5.60 13.31
CA SER A 261 25.92 5.44 14.33
C SER A 261 25.40 4.39 15.30
N LEU A 262 25.90 3.18 15.13
CA LEU A 262 25.94 2.20 16.20
C LEU A 262 26.85 2.74 17.31
N VAL A 263 26.28 2.96 18.48
CA VAL A 263 26.97 2.81 19.76
C VAL A 263 26.21 1.78 20.56
#